data_8ce6b6e2e3bd8277355b64df4f551659
#
_entry.id   8ce6b6e2e3bd8277355b64df4f551659
#
_cell.length_a   1.000
_cell.length_b   1.000
_cell.length_c   1.000
_cell.angle_alpha   90.00
_cell.angle_beta   90.00
_cell.angle_gamma   90.00
#
_symmetry.space_group_name_H-M   'P 1'
#
loop_
_entity.id
_entity.type
_entity.pdbx_description
1 polymer ?
#
loop_
_entity_poly.entity_id
_entity_poly.type
_entity_poly.pdbx_seq_one_letter_code
_entity_poly.pdbx_strand_id
1 'polypeptide(L)'
;MTLPEQVGVMVLPQTVFFPHHLLPLRIFEPRYREMLQKALEGSRMFAVAMETPQRPAARVGGLGLIRSCIQQEDGTSHLVLQGLARIKLDHLLQVHPYVIASPEPVVEETPSPPSETVVREALVAKILEHLEKIEVPREAGLGEMKRFLRHLEDHHALVDLIAGCFLRDSASRQQILETAGLTDR
;
A
#
# COMPACT_ATOMS: atom_id res chain seq x y z
N MET A 1 15.30 2.96 4.87
CA MET A 1 14.62 4.06 4.12
C MET A 1 14.34 5.18 5.09
N THR A 2 14.65 6.43 4.70
CA THR A 2 14.31 7.60 5.53
C THR A 2 12.96 8.14 5.07
N LEU A 3 12.01 8.31 6.00
CA LEU A 3 10.72 8.93 5.71
C LEU A 3 10.89 10.44 5.53
N PRO A 4 10.12 11.10 4.66
CA PRO A 4 10.07 12.56 4.58
C PRO A 4 9.42 13.11 5.86
N GLU A 5 9.82 14.33 6.29
CA GLU A 5 9.22 14.99 7.46
C GLU A 5 7.72 15.25 7.29
N GLN A 6 7.30 15.50 6.06
CA GLN A 6 5.91 15.73 5.67
C GLN A 6 5.60 15.00 4.37
N VAL A 7 4.37 14.52 4.26
CA VAL A 7 3.91 13.83 3.07
C VAL A 7 2.48 14.27 2.70
N GLY A 8 2.27 14.58 1.42
CA GLY A 8 0.92 14.73 0.89
C GLY A 8 0.19 13.38 0.90
N VAL A 9 -1.10 13.39 1.24
CA VAL A 9 -1.92 12.18 1.33
C VAL A 9 -3.05 12.26 0.32
N MET A 10 -3.07 11.35 -0.64
CA MET A 10 -4.20 11.14 -1.52
C MET A 10 -5.21 10.26 -0.82
N VAL A 11 -6.38 10.81 -0.55
CA VAL A 11 -7.46 10.07 0.12
C VAL A 11 -8.42 9.57 -0.94
N LEU A 12 -8.57 8.25 -1.02
CA LEU A 12 -9.38 7.60 -2.04
C LEU A 12 -10.43 6.68 -1.41
N PRO A 13 -11.64 6.63 -1.95
CA PRO A 13 -12.67 5.71 -1.49
C PRO A 13 -12.24 4.26 -1.78
N GLN A 14 -12.44 3.37 -0.83
CA GLN A 14 -12.22 1.92 -0.97
C GLN A 14 -10.84 1.48 -1.50
N THR A 15 -9.86 2.39 -1.49
CA THR A 15 -8.50 2.11 -1.98
C THR A 15 -7.55 1.91 -0.83
N VAL A 16 -6.97 0.72 -0.75
CA VAL A 16 -5.93 0.36 0.22
C VAL A 16 -4.65 0.08 -0.55
N PHE A 17 -3.58 0.78 -0.20
CA PHE A 17 -2.31 0.73 -0.91
C PHE A 17 -1.24 0.05 -0.07
N PHE A 18 -0.82 -1.12 -0.51
CA PHE A 18 0.19 -1.92 0.17
C PHE A 18 1.61 -1.64 -0.31
N PRO A 19 2.65 -1.91 0.52
CA PRO A 19 4.02 -2.03 0.05
C PRO A 19 4.13 -3.02 -1.12
N HIS A 20 5.16 -2.89 -1.94
CA HIS A 20 5.46 -3.72 -3.12
C HIS A 20 4.47 -3.65 -4.27
N HIS A 21 3.31 -2.99 -4.09
CA HIS A 21 2.32 -2.82 -5.15
C HIS A 21 2.65 -1.66 -6.09
N LEU A 22 2.21 -1.79 -7.33
CA LEU A 22 2.18 -0.70 -8.30
C LEU A 22 0.74 -0.20 -8.43
N LEU A 23 0.55 1.09 -8.23
CA LEU A 23 -0.75 1.76 -8.34
C LEU A 23 -0.70 2.76 -9.50
N PRO A 24 -1.32 2.43 -10.65
CA PRO A 24 -1.52 3.41 -11.72
C PRO A 24 -2.58 4.41 -11.31
N LEU A 25 -2.28 5.69 -11.45
CA LEU A 25 -3.17 6.79 -11.07
C LEU A 25 -3.30 7.79 -12.21
N ARG A 26 -4.51 8.31 -12.38
CA ARG A 26 -4.78 9.51 -13.16
C ARG A 26 -5.09 10.67 -12.23
N ILE A 27 -4.26 11.71 -12.29
CA ILE A 27 -4.39 12.89 -11.45
C ILE A 27 -5.06 13.99 -12.26
N PHE A 28 -6.29 14.34 -11.89
CA PHE A 28 -7.10 15.36 -12.60
C PHE A 28 -7.65 16.42 -11.64
N GLU A 29 -7.90 16.09 -10.37
CA GLU A 29 -8.41 17.03 -9.37
C GLU A 29 -7.37 18.12 -9.07
N PRO A 30 -7.74 19.43 -9.06
CA PRO A 30 -6.79 20.52 -8.82
C PRO A 30 -5.97 20.34 -7.53
N ARG A 31 -6.60 19.90 -6.44
CA ARG A 31 -5.92 19.64 -5.16
C ARG A 31 -4.81 18.59 -5.28
N TYR A 32 -5.04 17.51 -6.00
CA TYR A 32 -4.05 16.45 -6.19
C TYR A 32 -3.02 16.78 -7.27
N ARG A 33 -3.34 17.68 -8.21
CA ARG A 33 -2.34 18.23 -9.14
C ARG A 33 -1.32 19.09 -8.41
N GLU A 34 -1.78 19.95 -7.46
CA GLU A 34 -0.88 20.72 -6.59
C GLU A 34 -0.02 19.80 -5.71
N MET A 35 -0.63 18.80 -5.07
CA MET A 35 0.10 17.80 -4.27
C MET A 35 1.18 17.09 -5.09
N LEU A 36 0.83 16.64 -6.30
CA LEU A 36 1.74 15.95 -7.20
C LEU A 36 2.93 16.83 -7.60
N GLN A 37 2.67 18.09 -7.93
CA GLN A 37 3.74 19.02 -8.26
C GLN A 37 4.75 19.16 -7.10
N LYS A 38 4.27 19.39 -5.88
CA LYS A 38 5.12 19.46 -4.68
C LYS A 38 5.90 18.16 -4.43
N ALA A 39 5.25 17.01 -4.65
CA ALA A 39 5.92 15.72 -4.52
C ALA A 39 7.05 15.55 -5.55
N LEU A 40 6.84 15.96 -6.81
CA LEU A 40 7.84 15.88 -7.88
C LEU A 40 9.03 16.81 -7.66
N GLU A 41 8.81 17.98 -7.06
CA GLU A 41 9.86 18.94 -6.69
C GLU A 41 10.68 18.49 -5.47
N GLY A 42 10.13 17.58 -4.66
CA GLY A 42 10.75 17.10 -3.43
C GLY A 42 11.20 15.64 -3.49
N SER A 43 10.71 14.85 -2.54
CA SER A 43 11.09 13.44 -2.35
C SER A 43 10.56 12.48 -3.41
N ARG A 44 9.69 12.93 -4.30
CA ARG A 44 8.90 12.11 -5.24
C ARG A 44 8.02 11.07 -4.55
N MET A 45 7.64 11.32 -3.30
CA MET A 45 6.80 10.45 -2.50
C MET A 45 5.50 11.13 -2.10
N PHE A 46 4.42 10.37 -2.07
CA PHE A 46 3.18 10.73 -1.40
C PHE A 46 2.50 9.47 -0.86
N ALA A 47 1.60 9.65 0.09
CA ALA A 47 0.84 8.57 0.67
C ALA A 47 -0.52 8.39 0.00
N VAL A 48 -1.02 7.17 0.02
CA VAL A 48 -2.41 6.85 -0.30
C VAL A 48 -3.06 6.27 0.94
N ALA A 49 -4.22 6.80 1.31
CA ALA A 49 -5.00 6.33 2.44
C ALA A 49 -6.48 6.16 2.06
N MET A 50 -7.14 5.22 2.69
CA MET A 50 -8.56 5.00 2.49
C MET A 50 -9.36 6.13 3.15
N GLU A 51 -10.41 6.58 2.46
CA GLU A 51 -11.41 7.49 3.02
C GLU A 51 -12.16 6.82 4.18
N THR A 52 -12.43 7.57 5.24
CA THR A 52 -13.20 7.08 6.38
C THR A 52 -14.28 8.09 6.80
N PRO A 53 -15.44 7.65 7.30
CA PRO A 53 -16.48 8.56 7.74
C PRO A 53 -16.11 9.42 8.96
N GLN A 54 -15.19 8.94 9.79
CA GLN A 54 -14.86 9.57 11.08
C GLN A 54 -13.64 10.48 11.03
N ARG A 55 -12.81 10.36 9.99
CA ARG A 55 -11.55 11.09 9.84
C ARG A 55 -11.31 11.47 8.38
N PRO A 56 -10.50 12.51 8.13
CA PRO A 56 -10.10 12.86 6.77
C PRO A 56 -9.41 11.74 5.97
N ALA A 57 -8.73 10.84 6.68
CA ALA A 57 -8.04 9.67 6.11
C ALA A 57 -7.95 8.55 7.15
N ALA A 58 -7.80 7.30 6.72
CA ALA A 58 -7.47 6.18 7.60
C ALA A 58 -6.17 6.44 8.37
N ARG A 59 -6.03 5.82 9.56
CA ARG A 59 -4.84 6.02 10.43
C ARG A 59 -3.57 5.44 9.83
N VAL A 60 -3.70 4.40 9.05
CA VAL A 60 -2.58 3.77 8.35
C VAL A 60 -2.84 3.84 6.86
N GLY A 61 -1.82 4.26 6.13
CA GLY A 61 -1.81 4.30 4.68
C GLY A 61 -0.51 3.75 4.11
N GLY A 62 -0.46 3.62 2.79
CA GLY A 62 0.74 3.23 2.07
C GLY A 62 1.53 4.45 1.60
N LEU A 63 2.83 4.51 1.90
CA LEU A 63 3.75 5.47 1.30
C LEU A 63 4.21 4.94 -0.05
N GLY A 64 4.15 5.79 -1.08
CA GLY A 64 4.56 5.43 -2.42
C GLY A 64 5.60 6.37 -3.03
N LEU A 65 6.41 5.81 -3.92
CA LEU A 65 7.38 6.51 -4.75
C LEU A 65 6.83 6.64 -6.18
N ILE A 66 6.87 7.84 -6.74
CA ILE A 66 6.49 8.08 -8.15
C ILE A 66 7.59 7.51 -9.06
N ARG A 67 7.31 6.37 -9.71
CA ARG A 67 8.23 5.70 -10.65
C ARG A 67 8.23 6.34 -12.01
N SER A 68 7.05 6.70 -12.50
CA SER A 68 6.86 7.41 -13.76
C SER A 68 5.71 8.39 -13.62
N CYS A 69 5.81 9.51 -14.33
CA CYS A 69 4.75 10.51 -14.40
C CYS A 69 4.78 11.16 -15.78
N ILE A 70 3.65 11.14 -16.46
CA ILE A 70 3.47 11.78 -17.78
C ILE A 70 2.37 12.82 -17.62
N GLN A 71 2.72 14.07 -17.79
CA GLN A 71 1.78 15.19 -17.80
C GLN A 71 1.17 15.35 -19.20
N GLN A 72 -0.13 15.57 -19.24
CA GLN A 72 -0.88 15.83 -20.46
C GLN A 72 -1.05 17.34 -20.69
N GLU A 73 -1.38 17.72 -21.92
CA GLU A 73 -1.60 19.12 -22.29
C GLU A 73 -2.78 19.77 -21.53
N ASP A 74 -3.80 18.98 -21.16
CA ASP A 74 -4.93 19.41 -20.33
C ASP A 74 -4.56 19.62 -18.85
N GLY A 75 -3.30 19.40 -18.50
CA GLY A 75 -2.75 19.51 -17.15
C GLY A 75 -3.10 18.33 -16.24
N THR A 76 -3.73 17.26 -16.74
CA THR A 76 -3.84 15.99 -16.01
C THR A 76 -2.52 15.22 -16.06
N SER A 77 -2.34 14.24 -15.19
CA SER A 77 -1.14 13.42 -15.20
C SER A 77 -1.50 11.95 -15.04
N HIS A 78 -0.78 11.10 -15.77
CA HIS A 78 -0.77 9.66 -15.55
C HIS A 78 0.52 9.28 -14.85
N LEU A 79 0.43 8.55 -13.76
CA LEU A 79 1.62 8.12 -13.01
C LEU A 79 1.48 6.68 -12.54
N VAL A 80 2.62 6.09 -12.22
CA VAL A 80 2.71 4.81 -11.50
C VAL A 80 3.38 5.07 -10.16
N LEU A 81 2.66 4.78 -9.09
CA LEU A 81 3.12 4.86 -7.72
C LEU A 81 3.53 3.46 -7.25
N GLN A 82 4.76 3.32 -6.75
CA GLN A 82 5.25 2.09 -6.14
C GLN A 82 5.14 2.17 -4.62
N GLY A 83 4.45 1.21 -3.99
CA GLY A 83 4.36 1.10 -2.55
C GLY A 83 5.71 0.74 -1.93
N LEU A 84 6.10 1.53 -0.92
CA LEU A 84 7.37 1.40 -0.22
C LEU A 84 7.19 0.88 1.20
N ALA A 85 6.26 1.44 1.95
CA ALA A 85 6.07 1.14 3.37
C ALA A 85 4.66 1.47 3.84
N ARG A 86 4.28 0.88 4.98
CA ARG A 86 3.15 1.32 5.79
C ARG A 86 3.56 2.50 6.64
N ILE A 87 2.70 3.50 6.74
CA ILE A 87 2.91 4.66 7.59
C ILE A 87 1.66 4.97 8.41
N LYS A 88 1.88 5.43 9.64
CA LYS A 88 0.83 6.03 10.47
C LYS A 88 0.64 7.49 10.05
N LEU A 89 -0.63 7.89 10.01
CA LEU A 89 -1.10 9.23 9.62
C LEU A 89 -1.84 9.89 10.79
N ASP A 90 -1.34 9.72 12.03
CA ASP A 90 -2.00 10.24 13.20
C ASP A 90 -1.85 11.75 13.34
N HIS A 91 -0.73 12.32 12.89
CA HIS A 91 -0.43 13.75 12.96
C HIS A 91 -0.70 14.42 11.61
N LEU A 92 -1.94 14.94 11.46
CA LEU A 92 -2.34 15.72 10.31
C LEU A 92 -1.91 17.18 10.48
N LEU A 93 -1.11 17.68 9.55
CA LEU A 93 -0.62 19.07 9.53
C LEU A 93 -1.56 19.98 8.76
N GLN A 94 -2.27 19.42 7.78
CA GLN A 94 -3.23 20.12 6.94
C GLN A 94 -4.32 19.14 6.49
N VAL A 95 -5.54 19.66 6.28
CA VAL A 95 -6.65 18.87 5.73
C VAL A 95 -7.09 19.38 4.36
N HIS A 96 -7.02 20.70 4.13
CA HIS A 96 -7.41 21.33 2.88
C HIS A 96 -6.25 22.13 2.26
N PRO A 97 -6.12 22.21 0.91
CA PRO A 97 -6.97 21.59 -0.11
C PRO A 97 -6.79 20.06 -0.25
N TYR A 98 -5.72 19.50 0.26
CA TYR A 98 -5.46 18.07 0.41
C TYR A 98 -4.79 17.78 1.76
N VAL A 99 -4.81 16.55 2.20
CA VAL A 99 -4.24 16.16 3.49
C VAL A 99 -2.71 16.18 3.41
N ILE A 100 -2.06 16.79 4.41
CA ILE A 100 -0.62 16.67 4.67
C ILE A 100 -0.47 16.09 6.08
N ALA A 101 0.40 15.10 6.23
CA ALA A 101 0.70 14.46 7.50
C ALA A 101 2.20 14.39 7.77
N SER A 102 2.57 14.32 9.06
CA SER A 102 3.89 13.88 9.48
C SER A 102 3.85 12.35 9.60
N PRO A 103 4.51 11.61 8.68
CA PRO A 103 4.39 10.16 8.64
C PRO A 103 5.29 9.52 9.71
N GLU A 104 4.74 8.52 10.40
CA GLU A 104 5.50 7.65 11.28
C GLU A 104 5.55 6.23 10.68
N PRO A 105 6.67 5.50 10.78
CA PRO A 105 6.72 4.14 10.29
C PRO A 105 5.82 3.23 11.13
N VAL A 106 5.09 2.32 10.49
CA VAL A 106 4.53 1.17 11.19
C VAL A 106 5.68 0.22 11.45
N VAL A 107 6.08 0.10 12.71
CA VAL A 107 7.13 -0.84 13.11
C VAL A 107 6.57 -2.25 12.99
N GLU A 108 7.11 -3.02 12.08
CA GLU A 108 6.76 -4.43 11.95
C GLU A 108 7.39 -5.21 13.12
N GLU A 109 6.60 -6.07 13.75
CA GLU A 109 7.11 -6.90 14.83
C GLU A 109 8.15 -7.86 14.29
N THR A 110 9.35 -7.80 14.86
CA THR A 110 10.40 -8.78 14.57
C THR A 110 9.98 -10.14 15.12
N PRO A 111 10.28 -11.24 14.42
CA PRO A 111 9.90 -12.55 14.89
C PRO A 111 10.49 -12.82 16.28
N SER A 112 9.62 -13.05 17.23
CA SER A 112 9.93 -13.60 18.55
C SER A 112 10.14 -15.12 18.47
N PRO A 113 10.22 -15.86 19.52
CA PRO A 113 10.91 -17.13 19.70
C PRO A 113 10.67 -18.20 18.61
N PRO A 114 11.45 -19.28 18.58
CA PRO A 114 11.37 -20.34 17.55
C PRO A 114 9.97 -20.94 17.31
N SER A 115 9.11 -20.92 18.34
CA SER A 115 7.71 -21.36 18.23
C SER A 115 6.86 -20.54 17.27
N GLU A 116 7.05 -19.22 17.21
CA GLU A 116 6.33 -18.36 16.29
C GLU A 116 6.79 -18.52 14.84
N THR A 117 8.06 -18.87 14.65
CA THR A 117 8.59 -19.17 13.31
C THR A 117 7.87 -20.38 12.71
N VAL A 118 7.67 -21.44 13.48
CA VAL A 118 6.97 -22.65 13.03
C VAL A 118 5.50 -22.34 12.70
N VAL A 119 4.83 -21.57 13.55
CA VAL A 119 3.44 -21.16 13.31
C VAL A 119 3.34 -20.34 12.02
N ARG A 120 4.24 -19.39 11.83
CA ARG A 120 4.30 -18.55 10.63
C ARG A 120 4.52 -19.36 9.36
N GLU A 121 5.48 -20.30 9.37
CA GLU A 121 5.73 -21.18 8.23
C GLU A 121 4.50 -22.04 7.89
N ALA A 122 3.82 -22.56 8.90
CA ALA A 122 2.60 -23.33 8.71
C ALA A 122 1.47 -22.47 8.11
N LEU A 123 1.32 -21.22 8.57
CA LEU A 123 0.34 -20.27 8.02
C LEU A 123 0.66 -19.91 6.56
N VAL A 124 1.92 -19.63 6.25
CA VAL A 124 2.36 -19.35 4.89
C VAL A 124 2.07 -20.54 3.97
N ALA A 125 2.42 -21.75 4.39
CA ALA A 125 2.13 -22.97 3.63
C ALA A 125 0.62 -23.13 3.36
N LYS A 126 -0.22 -22.85 4.34
CA LYS A 126 -1.68 -22.89 4.21
C LYS A 126 -2.21 -21.81 3.26
N ILE A 127 -1.68 -20.60 3.34
CA ILE A 127 -2.04 -19.51 2.41
C ILE A 127 -1.70 -19.92 0.97
N LEU A 128 -0.50 -20.44 0.74
CA LEU A 128 -0.08 -20.89 -0.58
C LEU A 128 -0.94 -22.07 -1.10
N GLU A 129 -1.34 -22.99 -0.24
CA GLU A 129 -2.28 -24.07 -0.60
C GLU A 129 -3.64 -23.50 -1.04
N HIS A 130 -4.18 -22.50 -0.32
CA HIS A 130 -5.43 -21.86 -0.71
C HIS A 130 -5.30 -21.05 -2.01
N LEU A 131 -4.16 -20.37 -2.21
CA LEU A 131 -3.86 -19.64 -3.44
C LEU A 131 -3.93 -20.57 -4.68
N GLU A 132 -3.49 -21.82 -4.55
CA GLU A 132 -3.58 -22.80 -5.65
C GLU A 132 -5.01 -23.13 -6.05
N LYS A 133 -5.92 -23.15 -5.09
CA LYS A 133 -7.35 -23.48 -5.30
C LYS A 133 -8.13 -22.36 -5.97
N ILE A 134 -7.56 -21.14 -6.02
CA ILE A 134 -8.18 -20.02 -6.71
C ILE A 134 -8.06 -20.25 -8.22
N GLU A 135 -9.18 -20.52 -8.87
CA GLU A 135 -9.24 -20.58 -10.34
C GLU A 135 -9.06 -19.17 -10.91
N VAL A 136 -8.10 -19.04 -11.81
CA VAL A 136 -7.77 -17.76 -12.41
C VAL A 136 -7.85 -17.88 -13.92
N PRO A 137 -8.51 -16.92 -14.59
CA PRO A 137 -8.51 -16.88 -16.05
C PRO A 137 -7.07 -16.86 -16.59
N ARG A 138 -6.77 -17.68 -17.58
CA ARG A 138 -5.42 -17.84 -18.17
C ARG A 138 -4.83 -16.53 -18.73
N GLU A 139 -5.70 -15.59 -19.07
CA GLU A 139 -5.35 -14.32 -19.72
C GLU A 139 -4.83 -13.24 -18.75
N ALA A 140 -4.93 -13.43 -17.44
CA ALA A 140 -4.68 -12.38 -16.44
C ALA A 140 -3.22 -12.32 -15.92
N GLY A 141 -2.27 -13.11 -16.44
CA GLY A 141 -0.89 -13.15 -15.91
C GLY A 141 -0.74 -13.69 -14.49
N LEU A 142 -1.86 -14.11 -13.89
CA LEU A 142 -1.93 -14.56 -12.50
C LEU A 142 -1.24 -15.90 -12.26
N GLY A 143 -1.04 -16.71 -13.29
CA GLY A 143 -0.26 -17.94 -13.20
C GLY A 143 1.23 -17.66 -12.94
N GLU A 144 1.76 -16.58 -13.52
CA GLU A 144 3.12 -16.11 -13.26
C GLU A 144 3.23 -15.49 -11.88
N MET A 145 2.21 -14.73 -11.46
CA MET A 145 2.11 -14.17 -10.12
C MET A 145 2.11 -15.28 -9.06
N LYS A 146 1.31 -16.34 -9.20
CA LYS A 146 1.30 -17.48 -8.29
C LYS A 146 2.67 -18.16 -8.19
N ARG A 147 3.35 -18.34 -9.33
CA ARG A 147 4.72 -18.87 -9.35
C ARG A 147 5.70 -17.96 -8.63
N PHE A 148 5.64 -16.67 -8.84
CA PHE A 148 6.46 -15.67 -8.16
C PHE A 148 6.24 -15.73 -6.64
N LEU A 149 4.98 -15.70 -6.20
CA LEU A 149 4.62 -15.71 -4.78
C LEU A 149 5.13 -16.95 -4.03
N ARG A 150 5.17 -18.12 -4.69
CA ARG A 150 5.73 -19.34 -4.08
C ARG A 150 7.21 -19.28 -3.76
N HIS A 151 7.97 -18.49 -4.49
CA HIS A 151 9.42 -18.37 -4.32
C HIS A 151 9.82 -17.12 -3.55
N LEU A 152 8.83 -16.37 -3.03
CA LEU A 152 9.09 -15.17 -2.27
C LEU A 152 9.46 -15.52 -0.82
N GLU A 153 10.72 -15.28 -0.45
CA GLU A 153 11.23 -15.57 0.90
C GLU A 153 10.76 -14.53 1.93
N ASP A 154 10.48 -13.30 1.49
CA ASP A 154 9.94 -12.25 2.34
C ASP A 154 8.44 -12.48 2.58
N HIS A 155 8.12 -12.99 3.75
CA HIS A 155 6.74 -13.31 4.14
C HIS A 155 5.88 -12.04 4.33
N HIS A 156 6.46 -10.89 4.70
CA HIS A 156 5.73 -9.62 4.77
C HIS A 156 5.29 -9.19 3.37
N ALA A 157 6.22 -9.21 2.42
CA ALA A 157 5.91 -8.92 1.03
C ALA A 157 4.91 -9.92 0.43
N LEU A 158 4.99 -11.20 0.80
CA LEU A 158 4.05 -12.23 0.37
C LEU A 158 2.62 -11.91 0.80
N VAL A 159 2.41 -11.63 2.09
CA VAL A 159 1.08 -11.31 2.64
C VAL A 159 0.54 -10.03 2.01
N ASP A 160 1.37 -8.99 1.85
CA ASP A 160 0.97 -7.74 1.23
C ASP A 160 0.52 -7.92 -0.22
N LEU A 161 1.30 -8.66 -1.01
CA LEU A 161 0.97 -8.93 -2.40
C LEU A 161 -0.32 -9.75 -2.52
N ILE A 162 -0.50 -10.75 -1.67
CA ILE A 162 -1.73 -11.55 -1.66
C ILE A 162 -2.94 -10.70 -1.25
N ALA A 163 -2.82 -9.91 -0.18
CA ALA A 163 -3.90 -9.05 0.28
C ALA A 163 -4.32 -8.03 -0.77
N GLY A 164 -3.36 -7.41 -1.43
CA GLY A 164 -3.65 -6.42 -2.46
C GLY A 164 -4.19 -6.99 -3.77
N CYS A 165 -3.77 -8.19 -4.18
CA CYS A 165 -4.17 -8.80 -5.45
C CYS A 165 -5.46 -9.64 -5.36
N PHE A 166 -5.68 -10.33 -4.24
CA PHE A 166 -6.74 -11.36 -4.15
C PHE A 166 -7.90 -10.99 -3.24
N LEU A 167 -7.69 -10.14 -2.23
CA LEU A 167 -8.80 -9.68 -1.40
C LEU A 167 -9.58 -8.57 -2.13
N ARG A 168 -10.92 -8.70 -2.13
CA ARG A 168 -11.82 -7.73 -2.77
C ARG A 168 -12.36 -6.70 -1.80
N ASP A 169 -12.60 -7.11 -0.56
CA ASP A 169 -13.18 -6.25 0.47
C ASP A 169 -12.15 -5.25 1.00
N SER A 170 -12.47 -3.96 0.87
CA SER A 170 -11.57 -2.87 1.29
C SER A 170 -11.41 -2.79 2.81
N ALA A 171 -12.42 -3.18 3.60
CA ALA A 171 -12.33 -3.18 5.05
C ALA A 171 -11.34 -4.25 5.54
N SER A 172 -11.42 -5.47 5.00
CA SER A 172 -10.47 -6.55 5.28
C SER A 172 -9.05 -6.18 4.84
N ARG A 173 -8.89 -5.55 3.67
CA ARG A 173 -7.59 -5.05 3.20
C ARG A 173 -7.02 -4.01 4.14
N GLN A 174 -7.84 -3.06 4.61
CA GLN A 174 -7.42 -2.03 5.55
C GLN A 174 -7.01 -2.62 6.89
N GLN A 175 -7.75 -3.60 7.40
CA GLN A 175 -7.40 -4.31 8.62
C GLN A 175 -6.03 -4.97 8.51
N ILE A 176 -5.72 -5.64 7.40
CA ILE A 176 -4.40 -6.24 7.15
C ILE A 176 -3.31 -5.15 7.08
N LEU A 177 -3.58 -4.02 6.41
CA LEU A 177 -2.62 -2.92 6.33
C LEU A 177 -2.31 -2.33 7.71
N GLU A 178 -3.28 -2.27 8.60
CA GLU A 178 -3.16 -1.74 9.98
C GLU A 178 -2.49 -2.71 10.95
N THR A 179 -2.51 -4.02 10.66
CA THR A 179 -1.96 -5.05 11.54
C THR A 179 -0.43 -5.10 11.41
N ALA A 180 0.29 -4.82 12.50
CA ALA A 180 1.75 -4.82 12.53
C ALA A 180 2.34 -6.25 12.59
N GLY A 181 1.73 -7.14 13.40
CA GLY A 181 2.16 -8.53 13.54
C GLY A 181 1.91 -9.36 12.29
N LEU A 182 2.94 -10.02 11.77
CA LEU A 182 2.81 -10.85 10.56
C LEU A 182 1.87 -12.03 10.75
N THR A 183 1.90 -12.63 11.94
CA THR A 183 1.10 -13.81 12.30
C THR A 183 -0.40 -13.49 12.44
N ASP A 184 -0.72 -12.21 12.69
CA ASP A 184 -2.08 -11.72 12.91
C ASP A 184 -2.74 -11.18 11.62
N ARG A 185 -1.97 -11.05 10.54
CA ARG A 185 -2.42 -10.65 9.20
C ARG A 185 -3.04 -11.82 8.46
#